data_07e81f3672e404ce0bee79125aaf9db3
#
_entry.id   07e81f3672e404ce0bee79125aaf9db3
#
_cell.length_a   1.000
_cell.length_b   1.000
_cell.length_c   1.000
_cell.angle_alpha   90.00
_cell.angle_beta   90.00
_cell.angle_gamma   90.00
#
_symmetry.space_group_name_H-M   'P 1'
#
loop_
_entity.id
_entity.type
_entity.pdbx_description
1 polymer ?
#
loop_
_entity_poly.entity_id
_entity_poly.type
_entity_poly.pdbx_seq_one_letter_code
_entity_poly.pdbx_strand_id
1 'polypeptide(L)'
;FAQTVYDSKGKELQKASGSLLVQRPNRFNWHTTSPDESLIVADGKDVWVYDPFVEQVTALKMKDAVLNTPFVLIAGNDNSLWKNYDVTQEGDVYTVTSRNKDELIASFRITFDRQNNISRFDVKEAQGQWSEFTLSSFNRKPVLKGNEFVFKIPKGVELDDQR
;
A
#
# COMPACT_ATOMS: atom_id res chain seq x y z
N PHE A 1 -1.73 11.07 2.66
CA PHE A 1 -1.92 10.82 1.23
C PHE A 1 -3.27 11.32 0.74
N ALA A 2 -3.32 11.63 -0.55
CA ALA A 2 -4.55 11.76 -1.31
C ALA A 2 -4.54 10.74 -2.44
N GLN A 3 -5.64 10.01 -2.60
CA GLN A 3 -5.82 8.99 -3.63
C GLN A 3 -6.93 9.41 -4.58
N THR A 4 -6.74 9.12 -5.87
CA THR A 4 -7.80 9.14 -6.88
C THR A 4 -7.77 7.82 -7.65
N VAL A 5 -8.92 7.19 -7.77
CA VAL A 5 -9.11 5.93 -8.51
C VAL A 5 -9.80 6.23 -9.82
N TYR A 6 -9.30 5.65 -10.91
CA TYR A 6 -9.83 5.80 -12.26
C TYR A 6 -10.18 4.43 -12.87
N ASP A 7 -11.21 4.40 -13.70
CA ASP A 7 -11.49 3.24 -14.54
C ASP A 7 -10.50 3.14 -15.72
N SER A 8 -10.61 2.05 -16.49
CA SER A 8 -9.75 1.81 -17.66
C SER A 8 -9.89 2.85 -18.78
N LYS A 9 -10.93 3.70 -18.74
CA LYS A 9 -11.19 4.77 -19.72
C LYS A 9 -10.76 6.15 -19.22
N GLY A 10 -10.22 6.23 -18.01
CA GLY A 10 -9.76 7.47 -17.38
C GLY A 10 -10.83 8.27 -16.67
N LYS A 11 -12.01 7.68 -16.44
CA LYS A 11 -13.07 8.32 -15.65
C LYS A 11 -12.74 8.15 -14.16
N GLU A 12 -12.78 9.26 -13.43
CA GLU A 12 -12.64 9.25 -11.97
C GLU A 12 -13.81 8.49 -11.34
N LEU A 13 -13.48 7.51 -10.49
CA LEU A 13 -14.44 6.68 -9.77
C LEU A 13 -14.58 7.11 -8.31
N GLN A 14 -13.45 7.39 -7.66
CA GLN A 14 -13.41 7.63 -6.21
C GLN A 14 -12.20 8.49 -5.83
N LYS A 15 -12.37 9.27 -4.77
CA LYS A 15 -11.27 9.94 -4.05
C LYS A 15 -11.22 9.46 -2.62
N ALA A 16 -10.02 9.34 -2.09
CA ALA A 16 -9.78 9.00 -0.70
C ALA A 16 -8.60 9.80 -0.16
N SER A 17 -8.51 9.89 1.15
CA SER A 17 -7.37 10.51 1.83
C SER A 17 -7.13 9.90 3.19
N GLY A 18 -5.92 10.06 3.70
CA GLY A 18 -5.53 9.51 4.99
C GLY A 18 -4.08 9.76 5.31
N SER A 19 -3.55 8.93 6.18
CA SER A 19 -2.16 9.00 6.62
C SER A 19 -1.41 7.71 6.35
N LEU A 20 -0.09 7.83 6.16
CA LEU A 20 0.80 6.72 5.97
C LEU A 20 1.99 6.87 6.91
N LEU A 21 2.23 5.85 7.73
CA LEU A 21 3.40 5.75 8.57
C LEU A 21 4.22 4.53 8.14
N VAL A 22 5.54 4.70 8.00
CA VAL A 22 6.43 3.62 7.56
C VAL A 22 7.63 3.53 8.48
N GLN A 23 7.91 2.32 8.96
CA GLN A 23 9.14 1.99 9.66
C GLN A 23 9.78 0.77 9.01
N ARG A 24 10.81 0.99 8.22
CA ARG A 24 11.53 -0.13 7.59
C ARG A 24 12.34 -0.92 8.62
N PRO A 25 12.47 -2.26 8.46
CA PRO A 25 11.80 -3.05 7.44
C PRO A 25 10.40 -3.51 7.86
N ASN A 26 9.54 -3.75 6.88
CA ASN A 26 8.30 -4.54 6.98
C ASN A 26 7.22 -3.99 7.92
N ARG A 27 7.29 -2.73 8.33
CA ARG A 27 6.26 -2.10 9.16
C ARG A 27 5.68 -0.88 8.49
N PHE A 28 4.38 -0.84 8.38
CA PHE A 28 3.65 0.35 7.96
C PHE A 28 2.24 0.37 8.57
N ASN A 29 1.67 1.55 8.63
CA ASN A 29 0.29 1.80 8.99
C ASN A 29 -0.30 2.73 7.93
N TRP A 30 -1.22 2.22 7.15
CA TRP A 30 -1.94 2.91 6.11
C TRP A 30 -3.37 3.12 6.58
N HIS A 31 -3.72 4.33 6.95
CA HIS A 31 -5.02 4.66 7.51
C HIS A 31 -5.75 5.60 6.57
N THR A 32 -6.75 5.09 5.87
CA THR A 32 -7.70 5.89 5.09
C THR A 32 -8.75 6.45 6.05
N THR A 33 -9.00 7.76 5.98
CA THR A 33 -9.93 8.45 6.87
C THR A 33 -11.11 9.06 6.14
N SER A 34 -11.05 9.15 4.82
CA SER A 34 -12.11 9.71 3.98
C SER A 34 -12.10 9.05 2.60
N PRO A 35 -13.28 8.78 1.97
CA PRO A 35 -14.63 8.98 2.50
C PRO A 35 -14.98 7.94 3.57
N ASP A 36 -14.51 6.70 3.42
CA ASP A 36 -14.76 5.59 4.32
C ASP A 36 -13.46 5.20 5.03
N GLU A 37 -13.57 4.87 6.31
CA GLU A 37 -12.42 4.46 7.10
C GLU A 37 -11.97 3.06 6.70
N SER A 38 -10.65 2.89 6.50
CA SER A 38 -10.01 1.59 6.38
C SER A 38 -8.59 1.64 6.91
N LEU A 39 -8.09 0.49 7.39
CA LEU A 39 -6.78 0.44 8.01
C LEU A 39 -6.02 -0.78 7.51
N ILE A 40 -4.78 -0.55 7.05
CA ILE A 40 -3.84 -1.62 6.74
C ILE A 40 -2.63 -1.47 7.65
N VAL A 41 -2.36 -2.48 8.47
CA VAL A 41 -1.22 -2.50 9.38
C VAL A 41 -0.32 -3.67 9.05
N ALA A 42 0.95 -3.38 8.78
CA ALA A 42 2.01 -4.38 8.70
C ALA A 42 2.83 -4.32 9.99
N ASP A 43 2.89 -5.44 10.73
CA ASP A 43 3.53 -5.52 12.05
C ASP A 43 4.98 -6.03 12.00
N GLY A 44 5.48 -6.33 10.80
CA GLY A 44 6.80 -6.90 10.55
C GLY A 44 6.76 -8.38 10.16
N LYS A 45 5.63 -9.05 10.38
CA LYS A 45 5.41 -10.47 10.08
C LYS A 45 4.16 -10.68 9.23
N ASP A 46 3.06 -10.09 9.65
CA ASP A 46 1.75 -10.22 9.05
C ASP A 46 1.23 -8.84 8.59
N VAL A 47 0.25 -8.86 7.69
CA VAL A 47 -0.48 -7.68 7.24
C VAL A 47 -1.95 -7.86 7.62
N TRP A 48 -2.50 -6.88 8.29
CA TRP A 48 -3.86 -6.81 8.78
C TRP A 48 -4.61 -5.77 7.96
N VAL A 49 -5.67 -6.18 7.28
CA VAL A 49 -6.56 -5.30 6.51
C VAL A 49 -7.89 -5.23 7.25
N TYR A 50 -8.23 -4.08 7.77
CA TYR A 50 -9.44 -3.84 8.53
C TYR A 50 -10.38 -2.89 7.80
N ASP A 51 -11.59 -3.34 7.58
CA ASP A 51 -12.70 -2.55 7.07
C ASP A 51 -13.76 -2.43 8.16
N PRO A 52 -13.90 -1.25 8.78
CA PRO A 52 -14.88 -1.02 9.84
C PRO A 52 -16.33 -1.08 9.34
N PHE A 53 -16.58 -0.76 8.07
CA PHE A 53 -17.93 -0.71 7.51
C PHE A 53 -18.58 -2.09 7.43
N VAL A 54 -17.78 -3.10 7.04
CA VAL A 54 -18.24 -4.50 6.98
C VAL A 54 -17.86 -5.30 8.24
N GLU A 55 -17.21 -4.65 9.22
CA GLU A 55 -16.75 -5.26 10.48
C GLU A 55 -15.88 -6.50 10.25
N GLN A 56 -14.98 -6.44 9.26
CA GLN A 56 -14.11 -7.54 8.88
C GLN A 56 -12.63 -7.19 8.97
N VAL A 57 -11.84 -8.15 9.41
CA VAL A 57 -10.37 -8.12 9.36
C VAL A 57 -9.88 -9.29 8.52
N THR A 58 -9.03 -9.01 7.53
CA THR A 58 -8.28 -10.03 6.81
C THR A 58 -6.84 -10.04 7.27
N ALA A 59 -6.33 -11.19 7.66
CA ALA A 59 -4.93 -11.39 8.04
C ALA A 59 -4.18 -12.15 6.95
N LEU A 60 -3.06 -11.58 6.48
CA LEU A 60 -2.22 -12.11 5.41
C LEU A 60 -0.79 -12.25 5.88
N LYS A 61 -0.06 -13.23 5.37
CA LYS A 61 1.42 -13.21 5.49
C LYS A 61 1.99 -12.08 4.64
N MET A 62 3.06 -11.45 5.13
CA MET A 62 3.72 -10.34 4.44
C MET A 62 4.04 -10.66 2.97
N LYS A 63 4.56 -11.87 2.69
CA LYS A 63 4.91 -12.31 1.33
C LYS A 63 3.72 -12.40 0.38
N ASP A 64 2.55 -12.76 0.90
CA ASP A 64 1.33 -12.95 0.11
C ASP A 64 0.59 -11.61 -0.08
N ALA A 65 0.76 -10.69 0.87
CA ALA A 65 0.18 -9.35 0.80
C ALA A 65 0.76 -8.49 -0.34
N VAL A 66 1.95 -8.81 -0.85
CA VAL A 66 2.57 -8.10 -2.00
C VAL A 66 1.67 -8.13 -3.23
N LEU A 67 0.95 -9.23 -3.45
CA LEU A 67 0.08 -9.41 -4.62
C LEU A 67 -1.08 -8.40 -4.64
N ASN A 68 -1.52 -7.97 -3.46
CA ASN A 68 -2.66 -7.04 -3.29
C ASN A 68 -2.22 -5.64 -2.82
N THR A 69 -1.01 -5.53 -2.27
CA THR A 69 -0.50 -4.29 -1.69
C THR A 69 0.97 -4.09 -2.08
N PRO A 70 1.25 -3.55 -3.28
CA PRO A 70 2.63 -3.39 -3.78
C PRO A 70 3.53 -2.59 -2.85
N PHE A 71 2.95 -1.78 -1.97
CA PHE A 71 3.67 -0.99 -0.98
C PHE A 71 4.50 -1.88 -0.02
N VAL A 72 4.12 -3.13 0.16
CA VAL A 72 4.89 -4.13 0.93
C VAL A 72 6.30 -4.30 0.37
N LEU A 73 6.49 -4.25 -0.96
CA LEU A 73 7.81 -4.31 -1.60
C LEU A 73 8.69 -3.11 -1.19
N ILE A 74 8.09 -1.93 -1.10
CA ILE A 74 8.80 -0.69 -0.76
C ILE A 74 9.16 -0.66 0.72
N ALA A 75 8.24 -1.10 1.58
CA ALA A 75 8.44 -1.16 3.02
C ALA A 75 9.33 -2.32 3.44
N GLY A 76 9.46 -3.35 2.62
CA GLY A 76 10.19 -4.58 2.90
C GLY A 76 11.70 -4.48 2.73
N ASN A 77 12.38 -5.59 3.01
CA ASN A 77 13.80 -5.82 2.77
C ASN A 77 14.09 -7.17 2.13
N ASP A 78 13.05 -7.90 1.72
CA ASP A 78 13.21 -9.19 1.02
C ASP A 78 13.49 -8.96 -0.46
N ASN A 79 14.78 -8.97 -0.81
CA ASN A 79 15.21 -8.79 -2.19
C ASN A 79 14.77 -9.94 -3.12
N SER A 80 14.36 -11.09 -2.58
CA SER A 80 13.91 -12.21 -3.39
C SER A 80 12.57 -11.91 -4.08
N LEU A 81 11.71 -11.10 -3.47
CA LEU A 81 10.43 -10.70 -4.04
C LEU A 81 10.59 -9.84 -5.30
N TRP A 82 11.65 -9.03 -5.37
CA TRP A 82 11.93 -8.18 -6.52
C TRP A 82 12.27 -8.95 -7.80
N LYS A 83 12.67 -10.22 -7.69
CA LYS A 83 12.96 -11.09 -8.86
C LYS A 83 11.73 -11.35 -9.72
N ASN A 84 10.53 -11.16 -9.17
CA ASN A 84 9.26 -11.33 -9.87
C ASN A 84 8.85 -10.09 -10.68
N TYR A 85 9.65 -9.03 -10.64
CA TYR A 85 9.33 -7.74 -11.25
C TYR A 85 10.46 -7.26 -12.18
N ASP A 86 10.08 -6.54 -13.20
CA ASP A 86 10.98 -5.75 -14.04
C ASP A 86 10.89 -4.29 -13.57
N VAL A 87 12.05 -3.67 -13.39
CA VAL A 87 12.14 -2.27 -12.94
C VAL A 87 12.79 -1.45 -14.03
N THR A 88 12.12 -0.37 -14.43
CA THR A 88 12.66 0.63 -15.35
C THR A 88 12.68 1.99 -14.67
N GLN A 89 13.62 2.85 -15.07
CA GLN A 89 13.74 4.21 -14.57
C GLN A 89 13.73 5.20 -15.72
N GLU A 90 12.92 6.24 -15.57
CA GLU A 90 12.90 7.39 -16.47
C GLU A 90 12.88 8.67 -15.62
N GLY A 91 14.01 9.37 -15.55
CA GLY A 91 14.18 10.50 -14.64
C GLY A 91 13.98 10.10 -13.17
N ASP A 92 13.04 10.79 -12.51
CA ASP A 92 12.70 10.54 -11.10
C ASP A 92 11.56 9.51 -10.91
N VAL A 93 11.14 8.86 -12.02
CA VAL A 93 10.05 7.88 -12.04
C VAL A 93 10.61 6.47 -12.19
N TYR A 94 10.26 5.60 -11.27
CA TYR A 94 10.53 4.16 -11.34
C TYR A 94 9.24 3.42 -11.62
N THR A 95 9.25 2.60 -12.69
CA THR A 95 8.13 1.73 -13.03
C THR A 95 8.50 0.29 -12.72
N VAL A 96 7.66 -0.36 -11.92
CA VAL A 96 7.80 -1.76 -11.51
C VAL A 96 6.67 -2.55 -12.13
N THR A 97 7.00 -3.53 -12.97
CA THR A 97 6.01 -4.32 -13.72
C THR A 97 6.13 -5.78 -13.29
N SER A 98 5.00 -6.42 -12.96
CA SER A 98 4.98 -7.85 -12.66
C SER A 98 5.30 -8.66 -13.91
N ARG A 99 6.16 -9.69 -13.74
CA ARG A 99 6.42 -10.70 -14.76
C ARG A 99 5.31 -11.72 -14.86
N ASN A 100 4.51 -11.85 -13.80
CA ASN A 100 3.33 -12.71 -13.79
C ASN A 100 2.11 -11.92 -14.25
N LYS A 101 1.55 -12.31 -15.40
CA LYS A 101 0.38 -11.64 -16.00
C LYS A 101 -0.94 -11.97 -15.29
N ASP A 102 -0.95 -12.99 -14.45
CA ASP A 102 -2.13 -13.43 -13.69
C ASP A 102 -2.26 -12.69 -12.34
N GLU A 103 -1.29 -11.82 -12.00
CA GLU A 103 -1.38 -10.98 -10.80
C GLU A 103 -2.42 -9.86 -10.97
N LEU A 104 -3.13 -9.55 -9.89
CA LEU A 104 -4.12 -8.47 -9.86
C LEU A 104 -3.47 -7.12 -10.18
N ILE A 105 -2.28 -6.87 -9.66
CA ILE A 105 -1.51 -5.64 -9.88
C ILE A 105 -0.54 -5.86 -11.05
N ALA A 106 -0.81 -5.22 -12.18
CA ALA A 106 0.03 -5.30 -13.37
C ALA A 106 1.34 -4.53 -13.22
N SER A 107 1.27 -3.33 -12.64
CA SER A 107 2.44 -2.48 -12.42
C SER A 107 2.18 -1.40 -11.37
N PHE A 108 3.24 -0.83 -10.85
CA PHE A 108 3.17 0.39 -10.06
C PHE A 108 4.33 1.33 -10.41
N ARG A 109 4.12 2.61 -10.17
CA ARG A 109 5.13 3.66 -10.37
C ARG A 109 5.40 4.37 -9.08
N ILE A 110 6.67 4.72 -8.87
CA ILE A 110 7.13 5.51 -7.74
C ILE A 110 7.81 6.75 -8.30
N THR A 111 7.41 7.93 -7.85
CA THR A 111 8.05 9.19 -8.18
C THR A 111 8.67 9.80 -6.94
N PHE A 112 9.93 10.22 -7.06
CA PHE A 112 10.66 10.90 -6.00
C PHE A 112 10.67 12.41 -6.21
N ASP A 113 10.63 13.17 -5.11
CA ASP A 113 10.87 14.61 -5.13
C ASP A 113 12.37 14.93 -5.10
N ARG A 114 12.71 16.24 -5.16
CA ARG A 114 14.10 16.70 -5.12
C ARG A 114 14.83 16.41 -3.80
N GLN A 115 14.10 16.06 -2.74
CA GLN A 115 14.63 15.64 -1.45
C GLN A 115 14.71 14.11 -1.30
N ASN A 116 14.47 13.34 -2.36
CA ASN A 116 14.40 11.89 -2.36
C ASN A 116 13.30 11.33 -1.43
N ASN A 117 12.18 12.03 -1.28
CA ASN A 117 10.98 11.46 -0.70
C ASN A 117 10.09 10.92 -1.81
N ILE A 118 9.32 9.90 -1.52
CA ILE A 118 8.29 9.43 -2.43
C ILE A 118 7.19 10.50 -2.45
N SER A 119 7.03 11.20 -3.56
CA SER A 119 6.02 12.24 -3.74
C SER A 119 4.73 11.70 -4.37
N ARG A 120 4.85 10.64 -5.16
CA ARG A 120 3.72 10.02 -5.84
C ARG A 120 3.93 8.52 -5.95
N PHE A 121 2.84 7.79 -5.83
CA PHE A 121 2.77 6.36 -6.00
C PHE A 121 1.52 6.01 -6.82
N ASP A 122 1.68 5.32 -7.95
CA ASP A 122 0.57 4.94 -8.81
C ASP A 122 0.51 3.42 -8.91
N VAL A 123 -0.67 2.83 -8.85
CA VAL A 123 -0.90 1.40 -8.98
C VAL A 123 -1.83 1.15 -10.16
N LYS A 124 -1.43 0.26 -11.08
CA LYS A 124 -2.23 -0.16 -12.23
C LYS A 124 -2.61 -1.62 -12.08
N GLU A 125 -3.90 -1.90 -12.07
CA GLU A 125 -4.44 -3.25 -12.05
C GLU A 125 -4.44 -3.88 -13.46
N ALA A 126 -4.42 -5.21 -13.50
CA ALA A 126 -4.44 -5.97 -14.75
C ALA A 126 -5.68 -5.69 -15.62
N GLN A 127 -6.80 -5.35 -14.99
CA GLN A 127 -8.06 -4.98 -15.67
C GLN A 127 -8.08 -3.54 -16.19
N GLY A 128 -7.00 -2.76 -15.96
CA GLY A 128 -6.83 -1.41 -16.48
C GLY A 128 -7.31 -0.29 -15.56
N GLN A 129 -7.93 -0.58 -14.42
CA GLN A 129 -8.16 0.38 -13.36
C GLN A 129 -6.82 0.84 -12.78
N TRP A 130 -6.71 2.12 -12.39
CA TRP A 130 -5.52 2.58 -11.70
C TRP A 130 -5.85 3.53 -10.56
N SER A 131 -4.97 3.55 -9.57
CA SER A 131 -5.01 4.45 -8.43
C SER A 131 -3.78 5.34 -8.42
N GLU A 132 -3.98 6.62 -8.23
CA GLU A 132 -2.92 7.62 -8.06
C GLU A 132 -2.91 8.09 -6.60
N PHE A 133 -1.73 8.01 -5.96
CA PHE A 133 -1.51 8.47 -4.60
C PHE A 133 -0.51 9.63 -4.62
N THR A 134 -0.91 10.79 -4.13
CA THR A 134 -0.01 11.91 -3.86
C THR A 134 0.33 11.93 -2.38
N LEU A 135 1.63 11.95 -2.08
CA LEU A 135 2.15 12.01 -0.71
C LEU A 135 2.60 13.43 -0.38
N SER A 136 2.20 13.95 0.77
CA SER A 136 2.53 15.29 1.25
C SER A 136 2.81 15.30 2.74
N SER A 137 3.27 16.45 3.26
CA SER A 137 3.54 16.64 4.70
C SER A 137 4.52 15.60 5.26
N PHE A 138 5.59 15.33 4.52
CA PHE A 138 6.55 14.29 4.85
C PHE A 138 7.32 14.62 6.14
N ASN A 139 7.28 13.72 7.11
CA ASN A 139 8.03 13.81 8.37
C ASN A 139 8.95 12.59 8.52
N ARG A 140 10.27 12.81 8.48
CA ARG A 140 11.27 11.74 8.61
C ARG A 140 11.51 11.25 10.04
N LYS A 141 11.03 12.01 11.02
CA LYS A 141 11.25 11.74 12.46
C LYS A 141 9.96 11.89 13.24
N PRO A 142 8.91 11.11 12.91
CA PRO A 142 7.67 11.16 13.67
C PRO A 142 7.92 10.66 15.11
N VAL A 143 7.19 11.25 16.05
CA VAL A 143 7.17 10.73 17.43
C VAL A 143 6.25 9.53 17.48
N LEU A 144 6.78 8.34 17.74
CA LEU A 144 6.04 7.09 17.82
C LEU A 144 5.67 6.78 19.27
N LYS A 145 4.44 6.33 19.50
CA LYS A 145 3.94 5.88 20.80
C LYS A 145 4.24 4.40 21.07
N GLY A 146 4.72 3.66 20.04
CA GLY A 146 5.12 2.26 20.12
C GLY A 146 4.04 1.24 19.76
N ASN A 147 2.83 1.67 19.45
CA ASN A 147 1.71 0.80 19.08
C ASN A 147 1.19 1.02 17.65
N GLU A 148 1.82 1.88 16.87
CA GLU A 148 1.38 2.27 15.53
C GLU A 148 1.36 1.10 14.55
N PHE A 149 2.22 0.11 14.79
CA PHE A 149 2.37 -1.09 13.95
C PHE A 149 1.84 -2.35 14.63
N VAL A 150 0.98 -2.19 15.63
CA VAL A 150 0.33 -3.30 16.33
C VAL A 150 -1.16 -3.24 16.04
N PHE A 151 -1.68 -4.30 15.42
CA PHE A 151 -3.12 -4.42 15.20
C PHE A 151 -3.74 -5.33 16.27
N LYS A 152 -4.86 -4.87 16.82
CA LYS A 152 -5.69 -5.66 17.74
C LYS A 152 -7.09 -5.76 17.14
N ILE A 153 -7.56 -6.98 16.92
CA ILE A 153 -8.89 -7.22 16.37
C ILE A 153 -9.93 -6.62 17.31
N PRO A 154 -10.77 -5.69 16.85
CA PRO A 154 -11.84 -5.14 17.68
C PRO A 154 -12.86 -6.21 18.09
N LYS A 155 -13.52 -6.00 19.21
CA LYS A 155 -14.54 -6.93 19.68
C LYS A 155 -15.74 -6.97 18.72
N GLY A 156 -16.15 -8.17 18.32
CA GLY A 156 -17.30 -8.39 17.43
C GLY A 156 -16.95 -8.35 15.93
N VAL A 157 -15.69 -8.08 15.58
CA VAL A 157 -15.21 -8.07 14.19
C VAL A 157 -14.88 -9.49 13.74
N GLU A 158 -15.28 -9.85 12.52
CA GLU A 158 -14.96 -11.13 11.90
C GLU A 158 -13.50 -11.18 11.43
N LEU A 159 -12.83 -12.30 11.71
CA LEU A 159 -11.47 -12.54 11.22
C LEU A 159 -11.49 -13.53 10.06
N ASP A 160 -11.06 -13.06 8.89
CA ASP A 160 -10.67 -13.90 7.74
C ASP A 160 -9.14 -14.13 7.80
N ASP A 161 -8.74 -15.28 8.33
CA ASP A 161 -7.32 -15.63 8.48
C ASP A 161 -6.81 -16.40 7.25
N GLN A 162 -6.04 -15.71 6.41
CA GLN A 162 -5.43 -16.25 5.19
C GLN A 162 -3.92 -16.49 5.33
N ARG A 163 -3.40 -16.54 6.54
CA ARG A 163 -1.96 -16.71 6.82
C ARG A 163 -1.43 -18.12 6.63
#